data_08a621039206068cc9be4db6bc93fd4a
#
_entry.id   08a621039206068cc9be4db6bc93fd4a
#
_cell.length_a   1.000
_cell.length_b   1.000
_cell.length_c   1.000
_cell.angle_alpha   90.00
_cell.angle_beta   90.00
_cell.angle_gamma   90.00
#
_symmetry.space_group_name_H-M   'P 1'
#
loop_
_entity.id
_entity.type
_entity.pdbx_description
1 polymer ?
#
loop_
_entity_poly.entity_id
_entity_poly.type
_entity_poly.pdbx_seq_one_letter_code
_entity_poly.pdbx_strand_id
1 'polypeptide(L)'
;MSRHVVVADTAEAALAIACRGYRRWQASFMKLWVDHGTQPVGVMYPAEFDGEGMNGRAIAGSPQTVLHALQQQVDESGANYVLCRMAFGNLSFDESRRSVELFAEHVMPKLRAKEAVPAE
;
A
#
# COMPACT_ATOMS: atom_id res chain seq x y z
N MET A 1 -6.81 -6.02 6.92
CA MET A 1 -5.52 -5.29 6.91
C MET A 1 -5.60 -4.06 6.02
N SER A 2 -4.72 -3.09 6.24
CA SER A 2 -4.70 -1.83 5.47
C SER A 2 -3.31 -1.59 4.88
N ARG A 3 -3.26 -1.21 3.60
CA ARG A 3 -2.00 -0.98 2.88
C ARG A 3 -2.09 0.28 2.01
N HIS A 4 -0.96 0.98 1.88
CA HIS A 4 -0.80 1.95 0.79
C HIS A 4 -0.45 1.17 -0.46
N VAL A 5 -1.17 1.40 -1.56
CA VAL A 5 -1.00 0.64 -2.79
C VAL A 5 -0.90 1.58 -3.98
N VAL A 6 0.13 1.42 -4.78
CA VAL A 6 0.29 2.09 -6.07
C VAL A 6 0.51 1.03 -7.14
N VAL A 7 -0.36 1.01 -8.13
CA VAL A 7 -0.22 0.16 -9.31
C VAL A 7 -0.01 1.05 -10.52
N ALA A 8 0.98 0.73 -11.32
CA ALA A 8 1.24 1.41 -12.59
C ALA A 8 1.59 0.39 -13.67
N ASP A 9 1.69 0.86 -14.91
CA ASP A 9 2.00 -0.02 -16.04
C ASP A 9 3.38 -0.67 -15.93
N THR A 10 4.31 0.02 -15.25
CA THR A 10 5.64 -0.51 -14.94
C THR A 10 5.94 -0.39 -13.45
N ALA A 11 6.78 -1.31 -12.95
CA ALA A 11 7.24 -1.26 -11.57
C ALA A 11 8.00 0.03 -11.25
N GLU A 12 8.82 0.50 -12.19
CA GLU A 12 9.61 1.72 -12.04
C GLU A 12 8.72 2.96 -11.89
N ALA A 13 7.70 3.10 -12.74
CA ALA A 13 6.74 4.19 -12.65
C ALA A 13 5.96 4.16 -11.34
N ALA A 14 5.50 2.98 -10.92
CA ALA A 14 4.79 2.79 -9.66
C ALA A 14 5.65 3.21 -8.46
N LEU A 15 6.90 2.82 -8.44
CA LEU A 15 7.84 3.15 -7.36
C LEU A 15 8.08 4.66 -7.29
N ALA A 16 8.29 5.32 -8.43
CA ALA A 16 8.49 6.78 -8.47
C ALA A 16 7.27 7.55 -7.92
N ILE A 17 6.06 7.13 -8.29
CA ILE A 17 4.81 7.72 -7.79
C ILE A 17 4.68 7.47 -6.28
N ALA A 18 4.91 6.25 -5.84
CA ALA A 18 4.80 5.85 -4.43
C ALA A 18 5.79 6.62 -3.54
N CYS A 19 7.05 6.72 -3.94
CA CYS A 19 8.07 7.45 -3.19
C CYS A 19 7.70 8.92 -3.02
N ARG A 20 7.27 9.57 -4.09
CA ARG A 20 6.86 10.98 -4.06
C ARG A 20 5.62 11.18 -3.18
N GLY A 21 4.58 10.39 -3.39
CA GLY A 21 3.32 10.48 -2.65
C GLY A 21 3.48 10.14 -1.17
N TYR A 22 4.23 9.11 -0.87
CA TYR A 22 4.50 8.68 0.50
C TYR A 22 5.24 9.76 1.31
N ARG A 23 6.28 10.36 0.74
CA ARG A 23 7.03 11.43 1.40
C ARG A 23 6.12 12.57 1.81
N ARG A 24 5.23 12.99 0.93
CA ARG A 24 4.26 14.05 1.21
C ARG A 24 3.24 13.62 2.26
N TRP A 25 2.72 12.41 2.15
CA TRP A 25 1.77 11.86 3.11
C TRP A 25 2.41 11.74 4.51
N GLN A 26 3.59 11.19 4.59
CA GLN A 26 4.31 11.00 5.86
C GLN A 26 4.57 12.33 6.56
N ALA A 27 5.04 13.33 5.84
CA ALA A 27 5.28 14.66 6.39
C ALA A 27 3.99 15.29 6.94
N SER A 28 2.89 15.17 6.22
CA SER A 28 1.58 15.67 6.66
C SER A 28 1.02 14.90 7.86
N PHE A 29 1.14 13.57 7.81
CA PHE A 29 0.67 12.69 8.88
C PHE A 29 1.45 12.92 10.18
N MET A 30 2.76 13.08 10.10
CA MET A 30 3.64 13.24 11.25
C MET A 30 3.68 14.66 11.81
N LYS A 31 3.08 15.63 11.11
CA LYS A 31 3.24 17.05 11.44
C LYS A 31 2.91 17.39 12.90
N LEU A 32 1.79 16.91 13.42
CA LEU A 32 1.38 17.23 14.79
C LEU A 32 2.32 16.63 15.83
N TRP A 33 2.80 15.41 15.60
CA TRP A 33 3.78 14.79 16.50
C TRP A 33 5.11 15.56 16.48
N VAL A 34 5.58 15.94 15.31
CA VAL A 34 6.81 16.72 15.15
C VAL A 34 6.65 18.09 15.82
N ASP A 35 5.54 18.80 15.59
CA ASP A 35 5.27 20.11 16.16
C ASP A 35 5.21 20.07 17.72
N HIS A 36 4.77 18.96 18.29
CA HIS A 36 4.69 18.75 19.74
C HIS A 36 5.87 17.98 20.34
N GLY A 37 6.91 17.68 19.55
CA GLY A 37 8.13 17.02 20.03
C GLY A 37 7.93 15.59 20.51
N THR A 38 6.93 14.88 19.96
CA THR A 38 6.57 13.52 20.33
C THR A 38 6.49 12.61 19.11
N GLN A 39 6.22 11.33 19.30
CA GLN A 39 6.06 10.33 18.24
C GLN A 39 4.83 9.46 18.49
N PRO A 40 4.22 8.91 17.42
CA PRO A 40 3.11 7.96 17.58
C PRO A 40 3.58 6.72 18.35
N VAL A 41 2.74 6.27 19.27
CA VAL A 41 3.04 5.07 20.06
C VAL A 41 2.74 3.81 19.24
N GLY A 42 3.70 2.90 19.18
CA GLY A 42 3.53 1.57 18.59
C GLY A 42 3.57 1.49 17.07
N VAL A 43 3.73 2.61 16.37
CA VAL A 43 3.84 2.61 14.90
C VAL A 43 4.95 3.55 14.46
N MET A 44 5.91 3.00 13.75
CA MET A 44 6.97 3.77 13.10
C MET A 44 6.64 3.95 11.62
N TYR A 45 6.64 5.20 11.16
CA TYR A 45 6.51 5.54 9.76
C TYR A 45 7.83 6.15 9.29
N PRO A 46 8.67 5.38 8.57
CA PRO A 46 9.94 5.92 8.07
C PRO A 46 9.68 7.12 7.15
N ALA A 47 10.64 8.04 7.10
CA ALA A 47 10.52 9.27 6.31
C ALA A 47 10.45 8.99 4.80
N GLU A 48 11.08 7.93 4.35
CA GLU A 48 11.16 7.55 2.94
C GLU A 48 10.51 6.19 2.69
N PHE A 49 9.91 6.07 1.53
CA PHE A 49 9.46 4.79 1.01
C PHE A 49 10.65 4.08 0.34
N ASP A 50 11.02 2.93 0.84
CA ASP A 50 12.19 2.18 0.37
C ASP A 50 11.86 0.88 -0.39
N GLY A 51 10.62 0.69 -0.77
CA GLY A 51 10.16 -0.53 -1.44
C GLY A 51 9.90 -1.70 -0.49
N GLU A 52 10.63 -1.79 0.59
CA GLU A 52 10.35 -2.67 1.73
C GLU A 52 9.74 -1.88 2.89
N GLY A 53 9.57 -0.60 2.66
CA GLY A 53 9.18 0.40 3.61
C GLY A 53 7.92 0.07 4.37
N MET A 54 7.94 0.41 5.64
CA MET A 54 6.83 0.13 6.54
C MET A 54 6.56 -1.37 6.76
N ASN A 55 7.56 -2.22 6.60
CA ASN A 55 7.43 -3.68 6.77
C ASN A 55 6.31 -4.27 5.87
N GLY A 56 6.30 -3.91 4.60
CA GLY A 56 5.31 -4.36 3.63
C GLY A 56 3.94 -3.67 3.71
N ARG A 57 3.79 -2.61 4.51
CA ARG A 57 2.52 -1.86 4.59
C ARG A 57 2.28 -0.94 3.41
N ALA A 58 3.32 -0.67 2.64
CA ALA A 58 3.23 0.07 1.39
C ALA A 58 3.71 -0.82 0.26
N ILE A 59 2.93 -0.90 -0.80
CA ILE A 59 3.17 -1.78 -1.93
C ILE A 59 3.07 -0.95 -3.21
N ALA A 60 4.11 -1.02 -4.04
CA ALA A 60 4.13 -0.33 -5.32
C ALA A 60 4.73 -1.25 -6.38
N GLY A 61 4.10 -1.33 -7.52
CA GLY A 61 4.59 -2.15 -8.60
C GLY A 61 3.65 -2.29 -9.78
N SER A 62 4.04 -3.16 -10.69
CA SER A 62 3.15 -3.63 -11.75
C SER A 62 1.99 -4.43 -11.14
N PRO A 63 0.90 -4.66 -11.88
CA PRO A 63 -0.21 -5.47 -11.39
C PRO A 63 0.21 -6.84 -10.84
N GLN A 64 1.13 -7.51 -11.53
CA GLN A 64 1.64 -8.83 -11.09
C GLN A 64 2.40 -8.75 -9.77
N THR A 65 3.27 -7.75 -9.61
CA THR A 65 4.03 -7.54 -8.37
C THR A 65 3.11 -7.24 -7.21
N VAL A 66 2.13 -6.35 -7.41
CA VAL A 66 1.16 -5.99 -6.38
C VAL A 66 0.29 -7.19 -5.99
N LEU A 67 -0.18 -7.96 -6.96
CA LEU A 67 -0.95 -9.17 -6.71
C LEU A 67 -0.16 -10.17 -5.86
N HIS A 68 1.09 -10.43 -6.24
CA HIS A 68 1.96 -11.36 -5.51
C HIS A 68 2.18 -10.92 -4.06
N ALA A 69 2.51 -9.65 -3.86
CA ALA A 69 2.77 -9.11 -2.52
C ALA A 69 1.52 -9.13 -1.63
N LEU A 70 0.36 -8.75 -2.17
CA LEU A 70 -0.90 -8.77 -1.42
C LEU A 70 -1.33 -10.21 -1.12
N GLN A 71 -1.21 -11.12 -2.08
CA GLN A 71 -1.59 -12.52 -1.87
C GLN A 71 -0.73 -13.16 -0.79
N GLN A 72 0.58 -12.92 -0.81
CA GLN A 72 1.48 -13.39 0.24
C GLN A 72 1.04 -12.88 1.61
N GLN A 73 0.75 -11.61 1.74
CA GLN A 73 0.32 -11.02 3.01
C GLN A 73 -1.05 -11.54 3.49
N VAL A 74 -1.98 -11.77 2.57
CA VAL A 74 -3.27 -12.41 2.88
C VAL A 74 -3.06 -13.83 3.39
N ASP A 75 -2.22 -14.61 2.72
CA ASP A 75 -1.95 -15.99 3.09
C ASP A 75 -1.25 -16.09 4.46
N GLU A 76 -0.30 -15.21 4.73
CA GLU A 76 0.42 -15.19 6.00
C GLU A 76 -0.43 -14.70 7.17
N SER A 77 -1.27 -13.68 6.95
CA SER A 77 -2.08 -13.06 8.01
C SER A 77 -3.43 -13.74 8.23
N GLY A 78 -3.94 -14.48 7.26
CA GLY A 78 -5.31 -14.99 7.27
C GLY A 78 -6.37 -13.91 7.08
N ALA A 79 -5.99 -12.72 6.63
CA ALA A 79 -6.93 -11.62 6.42
C ALA A 79 -7.93 -11.95 5.30
N ASN A 80 -9.19 -11.64 5.53
CA ASN A 80 -10.26 -11.75 4.55
C ASN A 80 -10.80 -10.37 4.11
N TYR A 81 -10.22 -9.30 4.61
CA TYR A 81 -10.58 -7.93 4.30
C TYR A 81 -9.33 -7.07 4.14
N VAL A 82 -9.16 -6.45 2.99
CA VAL A 82 -8.00 -5.60 2.67
C VAL A 82 -8.47 -4.22 2.27
N LEU A 83 -7.99 -3.21 2.99
CA LEU A 83 -8.18 -1.80 2.64
C LEU A 83 -6.95 -1.30 1.90
N CYS A 84 -7.15 -0.87 0.66
CA CYS A 84 -6.09 -0.29 -0.15
C CYS A 84 -6.25 1.24 -0.20
N ARG A 85 -5.27 1.96 0.31
CA ARG A 85 -5.18 3.41 0.16
C ARG A 85 -4.47 3.71 -1.14
N MET A 86 -5.22 4.11 -2.15
CA MET A 86 -4.72 4.31 -3.51
C MET A 86 -4.67 5.77 -3.92
N ALA A 87 -5.04 6.68 -3.02
CA ALA A 87 -4.91 8.12 -3.15
C ALA A 87 -4.33 8.67 -1.85
N PHE A 88 -3.10 9.15 -1.90
CA PHE A 88 -2.42 9.69 -0.73
C PHE A 88 -1.32 10.68 -1.15
N GLY A 89 -0.93 11.55 -0.21
CA GLY A 89 0.10 12.54 -0.45
C GLY A 89 -0.27 13.47 -1.59
N ASN A 90 0.58 13.54 -2.60
CA ASN A 90 0.39 14.37 -3.79
C ASN A 90 0.21 13.57 -5.08
N LEU A 91 -0.32 12.36 -4.99
CA LEU A 91 -0.71 11.62 -6.19
C LEU A 91 -1.72 12.46 -6.99
N SER A 92 -1.49 12.55 -8.31
CA SER A 92 -2.46 13.21 -9.19
C SER A 92 -3.72 12.34 -9.32
N PHE A 93 -4.81 12.98 -9.74
CA PHE A 93 -6.05 12.26 -10.05
C PHE A 93 -5.82 11.15 -11.09
N ASP A 94 -5.07 11.44 -12.14
CA ASP A 94 -4.78 10.47 -13.20
C ASP A 94 -3.92 9.30 -12.68
N GLU A 95 -2.95 9.56 -11.84
CA GLU A 95 -2.12 8.51 -11.22
C GLU A 95 -2.96 7.59 -10.33
N SER A 96 -3.80 8.15 -9.46
CA SER A 96 -4.69 7.37 -8.60
C SER A 96 -5.75 6.62 -9.41
N ARG A 97 -6.35 7.25 -10.40
CA ARG A 97 -7.33 6.64 -11.29
C ARG A 97 -6.73 5.44 -12.03
N ARG A 98 -5.57 5.61 -12.65
CA ARG A 98 -4.90 4.52 -13.36
C ARG A 98 -4.54 3.36 -12.43
N SER A 99 -4.09 3.68 -11.24
CA SER A 99 -3.80 2.69 -10.20
C SER A 99 -5.04 1.87 -9.83
N VAL A 100 -6.17 2.51 -9.61
CA VAL A 100 -7.45 1.84 -9.30
C VAL A 100 -7.93 0.99 -10.49
N GLU A 101 -7.85 1.49 -11.71
CA GLU A 101 -8.23 0.75 -12.90
C GLU A 101 -7.42 -0.53 -13.07
N LEU A 102 -6.09 -0.44 -12.96
CA LEU A 102 -5.20 -1.59 -13.05
C LEU A 102 -5.43 -2.59 -11.91
N PHE A 103 -5.67 -2.10 -10.72
CA PHE A 103 -6.00 -2.94 -9.57
C PHE A 103 -7.30 -3.69 -9.77
N ALA A 104 -8.35 -2.99 -10.19
CA ALA A 104 -9.67 -3.57 -10.40
C ALA A 104 -9.68 -4.62 -11.53
N GLU A 105 -8.88 -4.40 -12.57
CA GLU A 105 -8.83 -5.28 -13.73
C GLU A 105 -7.91 -6.48 -13.53
N HIS A 106 -6.74 -6.29 -12.91
CA HIS A 106 -5.68 -7.30 -12.90
C HIS A 106 -5.32 -7.87 -11.52
N VAL A 107 -5.69 -7.20 -10.45
CA VAL A 107 -5.32 -7.62 -9.09
C VAL A 107 -6.53 -8.16 -8.33
N MET A 108 -7.54 -7.34 -8.17
CA MET A 108 -8.72 -7.67 -7.35
C MET A 108 -9.40 -8.99 -7.77
N PRO A 109 -9.61 -9.29 -9.06
CA PRO A 109 -10.29 -10.53 -9.45
C PRO A 109 -9.51 -11.79 -9.14
N LYS A 110 -8.19 -11.66 -8.95
CA LYS A 110 -7.27 -12.78 -8.71
C LYS A 110 -6.90 -12.98 -7.24
N LEU A 111 -7.19 -12.01 -6.38
CA LEU A 111 -6.97 -12.15 -4.95
C LEU A 111 -7.94 -13.19 -4.38
N ARG A 112 -7.41 -14.06 -3.52
CA ARG A 112 -8.19 -15.12 -2.87
C ARG A 112 -7.92 -15.10 -1.36
N ALA A 113 -8.99 -15.06 -0.59
CA ALA A 113 -8.91 -15.32 0.84
C ALA A 113 -8.51 -16.77 1.07
N LYS A 114 -7.74 -17.02 2.12
CA LYS A 114 -7.47 -18.37 2.57
C LYS A 114 -8.80 -19.02 2.98
N GLU A 115 -9.11 -20.17 2.44
CA GLU A 115 -10.32 -20.89 2.83
C GLU A 115 -10.26 -21.21 4.32
N ALA A 116 -11.36 -20.89 5.02
CA ALA A 116 -11.49 -21.28 6.41
C ALA A 116 -11.52 -22.80 6.48
N VAL A 117 -10.68 -23.40 7.34
CA VAL A 117 -10.75 -24.83 7.61
C VAL A 117 -12.12 -25.09 8.26
N PRO A 118 -12.96 -26.00 7.69
CA PRO A 118 -14.24 -26.30 8.32
C PRO A 118 -14.03 -26.74 9.76
N ALA A 119 -14.80 -26.19 10.70
CA ALA A 119 -14.80 -26.66 12.06
C ALA A 119 -15.31 -28.11 12.08
N GLU A 120 -14.50 -29.02 12.54
CA GLU A 120 -14.89 -30.39 12.76
C GLU A 120 -15.80 -30.52 14.00
#